data_83246bfcf6e3813a4e059bbf2374e8e8
#
_entry.id   83246bfcf6e3813a4e059bbf2374e8e8
#
_cell.length_a   1.000
_cell.length_b   1.000
_cell.length_c   1.000
_cell.angle_alpha   90.00
_cell.angle_beta   90.00
_cell.angle_gamma   90.00
#
_symmetry.space_group_name_H-M   'P 1'
#
loop_
_entity.id
_entity.type
_entity.pdbx_description
1 polymer ?
#
loop_
_entity_poly.entity_id
_entity_poly.type
_entity_poly.pdbx_seq_one_letter_code
_entity_poly.pdbx_strand_id
1 'polypeptide(L)'
;FASNEPIGMYLLNEGNMGSNKCTMDYYDYTTGTYIRNIYGNANPSAVKELGDVGNDLRIYGNRMWAVINCSNKIEVMEARTARRVGQVNLANCRYIAFHEGYAYVTSYAGPVQINPGYEQKGMVVKIDTATLEKVDTCIVGFQPDRLDIANGKIFVANSGGYMFPNYENTVSVIDLATFREEMRIP
;
A
#
# COMPACT_ATOMS: atom_id res chain seq x y z
N PHE A 1 -29.46 -5.01 14.83
CA PHE A 1 -27.97 -5.18 15.02
C PHE A 1 -27.39 -5.56 13.68
N ALA A 2 -26.49 -4.74 13.16
CA ALA A 2 -25.70 -5.14 11.98
C ALA A 2 -24.83 -6.33 12.40
N SER A 3 -24.91 -7.42 11.65
CA SER A 3 -24.02 -8.57 11.85
C SER A 3 -22.57 -8.11 11.61
N ASN A 4 -21.65 -8.48 12.51
CA ASN A 4 -20.22 -8.26 12.33
C ASN A 4 -19.59 -9.30 11.38
N GLU A 5 -20.40 -10.18 10.79
CA GLU A 5 -19.93 -11.20 9.87
C GLU A 5 -19.53 -10.57 8.53
N PRO A 6 -18.37 -10.94 7.99
CA PRO A 6 -17.95 -10.47 6.67
C PRO A 6 -18.93 -10.97 5.60
N ILE A 7 -19.38 -10.07 4.74
CA ILE A 7 -20.33 -10.37 3.66
C ILE A 7 -19.65 -10.78 2.35
N GLY A 8 -18.34 -10.64 2.27
CA GLY A 8 -17.54 -11.01 1.10
C GLY A 8 -16.07 -10.67 1.27
N MET A 9 -15.31 -10.92 0.24
CA MET A 9 -13.87 -10.57 0.21
C MET A 9 -13.48 -9.96 -1.12
N TYR A 10 -12.55 -9.01 -1.07
CA TYR A 10 -11.86 -8.50 -2.25
C TYR A 10 -10.54 -9.24 -2.48
N LEU A 11 -10.23 -9.48 -3.74
CA LEU A 11 -8.98 -10.09 -4.17
C LEU A 11 -8.27 -9.12 -5.11
N LEU A 12 -7.06 -8.74 -4.75
CA LEU A 12 -6.19 -7.95 -5.62
C LEU A 12 -5.37 -8.90 -6.49
N ASN A 13 -5.53 -8.79 -7.81
CA ASN A 13 -4.73 -9.52 -8.78
C ASN A 13 -3.55 -8.62 -9.19
N GLU A 14 -2.35 -9.03 -8.83
CA GLU A 14 -1.13 -8.24 -8.99
C GLU A 14 -0.91 -7.79 -10.44
N GLY A 15 -1.11 -8.68 -11.40
CA GLY A 15 -0.74 -8.48 -12.80
C GLY A 15 0.75 -8.69 -13.04
N ASN A 16 1.15 -8.73 -14.31
CA ASN A 16 2.56 -8.78 -14.68
C ASN A 16 3.12 -7.36 -14.82
N MET A 17 4.31 -7.14 -14.31
CA MET A 17 5.01 -5.86 -14.45
C MET A 17 5.11 -5.43 -15.92
N GLY A 18 4.75 -4.19 -16.20
CA GLY A 18 4.71 -3.61 -17.55
C GLY A 18 3.44 -3.95 -18.35
N SER A 19 2.53 -4.76 -17.81
CA SER A 19 1.29 -5.13 -18.50
C SER A 19 0.13 -4.16 -18.26
N ASN A 20 0.18 -3.38 -17.18
CA ASN A 20 -0.91 -2.52 -16.72
C ASN A 20 -2.23 -3.28 -16.53
N LYS A 21 -2.16 -4.47 -15.93
CA LYS A 21 -3.30 -5.40 -15.78
C LYS A 21 -3.57 -5.81 -14.34
N CYS A 22 -3.19 -4.98 -13.37
CA CYS A 22 -3.69 -5.16 -12.02
C CYS A 22 -5.20 -4.96 -11.99
N THR A 23 -5.91 -5.92 -11.43
CA THR A 23 -7.37 -5.90 -11.29
C THR A 23 -7.78 -6.25 -9.88
N MET A 24 -9.04 -5.99 -9.55
CA MET A 24 -9.61 -6.37 -8.28
C MET A 24 -10.92 -7.13 -8.50
N ASP A 25 -11.03 -8.29 -7.89
CA ASP A 25 -12.20 -9.15 -7.93
C ASP A 25 -12.93 -9.11 -6.57
N TYR A 26 -14.18 -9.56 -6.54
CA TYR A 26 -14.97 -9.65 -5.33
C TYR A 26 -15.70 -10.99 -5.27
N TYR A 27 -15.65 -11.64 -4.12
CA TYR A 27 -16.45 -12.81 -3.84
C TYR A 27 -17.49 -12.49 -2.77
N ASP A 28 -18.78 -12.67 -3.10
CA ASP A 28 -19.92 -12.45 -2.23
C ASP A 28 -20.24 -13.74 -1.48
N TYR A 29 -20.10 -13.73 -0.16
CA TYR A 29 -20.39 -14.89 0.70
C TYR A 29 -21.88 -15.20 0.79
N THR A 30 -22.75 -14.21 0.61
CA THR A 30 -24.20 -14.37 0.74
C THR A 30 -24.78 -15.11 -0.46
N THR A 31 -24.30 -14.78 -1.66
CA THR A 31 -24.82 -15.34 -2.93
C THR A 31 -23.92 -16.41 -3.53
N GLY A 32 -22.68 -16.56 -3.04
CA GLY A 32 -21.65 -17.40 -3.66
C GLY A 32 -21.18 -16.90 -5.02
N THR A 33 -21.41 -15.63 -5.33
CA THR A 33 -21.10 -15.06 -6.65
C THR A 33 -19.67 -14.49 -6.66
N TYR A 34 -18.91 -14.83 -7.70
CA TYR A 34 -17.60 -14.28 -7.96
C TYR A 34 -17.67 -13.22 -9.08
N ILE A 35 -17.29 -11.99 -8.77
CA ILE A 35 -17.35 -10.85 -9.69
C ILE A 35 -15.94 -10.45 -10.07
N ARG A 36 -15.59 -10.60 -11.35
CA ARG A 36 -14.29 -10.19 -11.90
C ARG A 36 -14.26 -8.70 -12.15
N ASN A 37 -13.08 -8.10 -11.93
CA ASN A 37 -12.79 -6.69 -12.19
C ASN A 37 -13.85 -5.75 -11.63
N ILE A 38 -14.16 -5.93 -10.33
CA ILE A 38 -15.20 -5.10 -9.65
C ILE A 38 -14.86 -3.61 -9.72
N TYR A 39 -13.56 -3.24 -9.70
CA TYR A 39 -13.15 -1.85 -9.83
C TYR A 39 -13.53 -1.27 -11.19
N GLY A 40 -13.20 -1.93 -12.29
CA GLY A 40 -13.55 -1.47 -13.64
C GLY A 40 -15.06 -1.40 -13.86
N ASN A 41 -15.80 -2.36 -13.30
CA ASN A 41 -17.26 -2.38 -13.36
C ASN A 41 -17.90 -1.22 -12.59
N ALA A 42 -17.36 -0.86 -11.43
CA ALA A 42 -17.86 0.22 -10.59
C ALA A 42 -17.46 1.62 -11.11
N ASN A 43 -16.45 1.71 -11.98
CA ASN A 43 -15.87 2.97 -12.46
C ASN A 43 -15.77 3.00 -14.01
N PRO A 44 -16.90 2.93 -14.74
CA PRO A 44 -16.90 2.80 -16.21
C PRO A 44 -16.29 4.01 -16.94
N SER A 45 -16.23 5.16 -16.27
CA SER A 45 -15.60 6.38 -16.80
C SER A 45 -14.12 6.52 -16.45
N ALA A 46 -13.59 5.65 -15.61
CA ALA A 46 -12.17 5.60 -15.28
C ALA A 46 -11.43 4.64 -16.23
N VAL A 47 -10.10 4.57 -16.08
CA VAL A 47 -9.30 3.52 -16.72
C VAL A 47 -9.75 2.18 -16.15
N LYS A 48 -9.96 1.18 -17.02
CA LYS A 48 -10.57 -0.12 -16.64
C LYS A 48 -9.76 -0.92 -15.63
N GLU A 49 -8.45 -0.78 -15.66
CA GLU A 49 -7.53 -1.46 -14.77
C GLU A 49 -7.10 -0.53 -13.61
N LEU A 50 -6.83 -1.12 -12.45
CA LEU A 50 -6.26 -0.39 -11.31
C LEU A 50 -4.89 0.22 -11.62
N GLY A 51 -4.13 -0.42 -12.51
CA GLY A 51 -2.80 0.01 -12.92
C GLY A 51 -1.85 -1.16 -13.11
N ASP A 52 -0.57 -0.95 -12.83
CA ASP A 52 0.49 -1.94 -13.00
C ASP A 52 1.07 -2.36 -11.65
N VAL A 53 1.06 -3.65 -11.38
CA VAL A 53 1.53 -4.33 -10.16
C VAL A 53 0.83 -3.86 -8.87
N GLY A 54 -0.23 -4.56 -8.48
CA GLY A 54 -0.91 -4.38 -7.19
C GLY A 54 -0.18 -5.08 -6.05
N ASN A 55 0.28 -4.33 -5.07
CA ASN A 55 1.11 -4.85 -3.98
C ASN A 55 0.34 -5.14 -2.69
N ASP A 56 -0.59 -4.28 -2.32
CA ASP A 56 -1.35 -4.41 -1.08
C ASP A 56 -2.76 -3.87 -1.24
N LEU A 57 -3.70 -4.43 -0.48
CA LEU A 57 -5.09 -4.02 -0.44
C LEU A 57 -5.58 -4.06 1.00
N ARG A 58 -6.04 -2.92 1.52
CA ARG A 58 -6.52 -2.79 2.90
C ARG A 58 -7.81 -2.00 2.97
N ILE A 59 -8.65 -2.37 3.92
CA ILE A 59 -9.85 -1.60 4.29
C ILE A 59 -9.58 -0.88 5.61
N TYR A 60 -9.85 0.42 5.61
CA TYR A 60 -9.81 1.24 6.80
C TYR A 60 -11.06 2.13 6.86
N GLY A 61 -11.87 1.92 7.89
CA GLY A 61 -13.18 2.55 8.01
C GLY A 61 -14.10 2.14 6.85
N ASN A 62 -14.62 3.13 6.14
CA ASN A 62 -15.47 2.92 4.96
C ASN A 62 -14.71 2.99 3.62
N ARG A 63 -13.38 3.08 3.66
CA ARG A 63 -12.52 3.18 2.47
C ARG A 63 -11.66 1.94 2.29
N MET A 64 -11.41 1.61 1.05
CA MET A 64 -10.50 0.57 0.59
C MET A 64 -9.33 1.22 -0.15
N TRP A 65 -8.11 0.79 0.14
CA TRP A 65 -6.86 1.37 -0.33
C TRP A 65 -6.06 0.31 -1.06
N ALA A 66 -5.80 0.52 -2.33
CA ALA A 66 -5.01 -0.37 -3.16
C ALA A 66 -3.66 0.29 -3.50
N VAL A 67 -2.56 -0.33 -3.07
CA VAL A 67 -1.20 0.11 -3.37
C VAL A 67 -0.78 -0.45 -4.71
N ILE A 68 -0.60 0.41 -5.71
CA ILE A 68 -0.28 0.02 -7.09
C ILE A 68 1.15 0.45 -7.40
N ASN A 69 2.08 -0.47 -7.23
CA ASN A 69 3.51 -0.23 -7.18
C ASN A 69 4.07 0.44 -8.43
N CYS A 70 3.99 -0.24 -9.57
CA CYS A 70 4.58 0.27 -10.83
C CYS A 70 3.79 1.43 -11.44
N SER A 71 2.57 1.69 -10.98
CA SER A 71 1.82 2.91 -11.32
C SER A 71 2.11 4.07 -10.38
N ASN A 72 2.97 3.89 -9.37
CA ASN A 72 3.37 4.93 -8.41
C ASN A 72 2.17 5.62 -7.75
N LYS A 73 1.16 4.86 -7.34
CA LYS A 73 -0.06 5.41 -6.73
C LYS A 73 -0.68 4.48 -5.70
N ILE A 74 -1.43 5.06 -4.80
CA ILE A 74 -2.41 4.37 -3.98
C ILE A 74 -3.80 4.79 -4.48
N GLU A 75 -4.60 3.85 -4.96
CA GLU A 75 -5.99 4.09 -5.38
C GLU A 75 -6.90 3.95 -4.16
N VAL A 76 -7.80 4.91 -3.96
CA VAL A 76 -8.72 4.93 -2.81
C VAL A 76 -10.15 4.82 -3.31
N MET A 77 -10.90 3.89 -2.73
CA MET A 77 -12.25 3.53 -3.12
C MET A 77 -13.18 3.45 -1.90
N GLU A 78 -14.47 3.54 -2.12
CA GLU A 78 -15.46 3.15 -1.11
C GLU A 78 -15.42 1.62 -0.92
N ALA A 79 -15.34 1.16 0.33
CA ALA A 79 -15.20 -0.26 0.64
C ALA A 79 -16.39 -1.12 0.24
N ARG A 80 -17.60 -0.55 0.17
CA ARG A 80 -18.82 -1.31 -0.17
C ARG A 80 -19.13 -1.37 -1.66
N THR A 81 -18.64 -0.42 -2.44
CA THR A 81 -19.06 -0.24 -3.84
C THR A 81 -17.90 -0.34 -4.82
N ALA A 82 -16.66 -0.33 -4.35
CA ALA A 82 -15.43 -0.18 -5.14
C ALA A 82 -15.41 1.09 -6.00
N ARG A 83 -16.28 2.08 -5.73
CA ARG A 83 -16.27 3.36 -6.43
C ARG A 83 -15.08 4.19 -6.01
N ARG A 84 -14.41 4.74 -7.00
CA ARG A 84 -13.25 5.60 -6.83
C ARG A 84 -13.58 6.84 -6.00
N VAL A 85 -12.79 7.09 -4.97
CA VAL A 85 -12.80 8.31 -4.16
C VAL A 85 -11.70 9.26 -4.60
N GLY A 86 -10.50 8.74 -4.83
CA GLY A 86 -9.32 9.52 -5.21
C GLY A 86 -8.08 8.66 -5.31
N GLN A 87 -6.93 9.31 -5.41
CA GLN A 87 -5.63 8.63 -5.40
C GLN A 87 -4.58 9.49 -4.71
N VAL A 88 -3.54 8.84 -4.21
CA VAL A 88 -2.31 9.47 -3.71
C VAL A 88 -1.15 9.02 -4.59
N ASN A 89 -0.43 9.96 -5.19
CA ASN A 89 0.77 9.63 -5.98
C ASN A 89 1.96 9.45 -5.06
N LEU A 90 2.60 8.28 -5.13
CA LEU A 90 3.78 7.95 -4.34
C LEU A 90 4.69 7.01 -5.13
N ALA A 91 5.90 7.48 -5.41
CA ALA A 91 6.89 6.72 -6.16
C ALA A 91 7.18 5.36 -5.51
N ASN A 92 7.12 4.30 -6.30
CA ASN A 92 7.45 2.93 -5.90
C ASN A 92 6.89 2.55 -4.52
N CYS A 93 5.59 2.81 -4.30
CA CYS A 93 4.87 2.48 -3.07
C CYS A 93 4.74 0.97 -2.92
N ARG A 94 4.86 0.45 -1.68
CA ARG A 94 4.92 -1.00 -1.44
C ARG A 94 3.77 -1.53 -0.58
N TYR A 95 3.73 -1.21 0.69
CA TYR A 95 2.74 -1.73 1.64
C TYR A 95 2.17 -0.61 2.50
N ILE A 96 0.97 -0.84 3.05
CA ILE A 96 0.21 0.16 3.80
C ILE A 96 -0.28 -0.39 5.14
N ALA A 97 -0.21 0.44 6.19
CA ALA A 97 -0.83 0.20 7.48
C ALA A 97 -1.57 1.46 7.94
N PHE A 98 -2.47 1.33 8.92
CA PHE A 98 -3.31 2.44 9.39
C PHE A 98 -3.28 2.58 10.90
N HIS A 99 -3.31 3.83 11.36
CA HIS A 99 -3.47 4.15 12.77
C HIS A 99 -4.07 5.54 12.93
N GLU A 100 -5.12 5.67 13.75
CA GLU A 100 -5.75 6.93 14.19
C GLU A 100 -5.96 7.97 13.07
N GLY A 101 -6.60 7.56 11.98
CA GLY A 101 -6.95 8.46 10.87
C GLY A 101 -5.82 8.70 9.86
N TYR A 102 -4.68 8.04 10.03
CA TYR A 102 -3.56 8.12 9.10
C TYR A 102 -3.24 6.77 8.46
N ALA A 103 -2.83 6.83 7.19
CA ALA A 103 -2.19 5.74 6.48
C ALA A 103 -0.67 5.94 6.47
N TYR A 104 0.07 4.86 6.63
CA TYR A 104 1.53 4.82 6.58
C TYR A 104 1.93 3.88 5.46
N VAL A 105 2.69 4.40 4.49
CA VAL A 105 3.00 3.65 3.26
C VAL A 105 4.51 3.61 3.05
N THR A 106 5.06 2.40 2.90
CA THR A 106 6.46 2.22 2.53
C THR A 106 6.68 2.54 1.06
N SER A 107 7.83 3.13 0.75
CA SER A 107 8.23 3.50 -0.59
C SER A 107 9.75 3.36 -0.75
N TYR A 108 10.17 2.93 -1.94
CA TYR A 108 11.59 2.95 -2.32
C TYR A 108 12.09 4.36 -2.65
N ALA A 109 11.23 5.37 -2.57
CA ALA A 109 11.49 6.78 -2.87
C ALA A 109 11.86 7.10 -4.33
N GLY A 110 11.97 6.11 -5.20
CA GLY A 110 12.30 6.26 -6.61
C GLY A 110 12.32 4.93 -7.36
N PRO A 111 12.87 4.89 -8.58
CA PRO A 111 12.94 3.66 -9.35
C PRO A 111 13.80 2.61 -8.67
N VAL A 112 13.51 1.34 -8.95
CA VAL A 112 14.35 0.22 -8.51
C VAL A 112 15.74 0.36 -9.10
N GLN A 113 16.76 0.29 -8.24
CA GLN A 113 18.16 0.25 -8.64
C GLN A 113 18.80 -1.01 -8.08
N ILE A 114 19.58 -1.68 -8.91
CA ILE A 114 20.29 -2.92 -8.59
C ILE A 114 21.82 -2.69 -8.51
N ASN A 115 22.27 -1.46 -8.68
CA ASN A 115 23.67 -1.09 -8.67
C ASN A 115 24.21 -1.15 -7.22
N PRO A 116 25.39 -1.76 -6.96
CA PRO A 116 26.01 -1.75 -5.63
C PRO A 116 26.38 -0.34 -5.10
N GLY A 117 26.41 0.68 -5.96
CA GLY A 117 26.54 2.09 -5.56
C GLY A 117 25.21 2.80 -5.23
N TYR A 118 24.11 2.06 -5.07
CA TYR A 118 22.81 2.61 -4.75
C TYR A 118 22.78 3.19 -3.32
N GLU A 119 22.54 4.48 -3.23
CA GLU A 119 22.54 5.21 -1.94
C GLU A 119 21.15 5.72 -1.53
N GLN A 120 20.15 5.63 -2.42
CA GLN A 120 18.81 6.11 -2.14
C GLN A 120 18.11 5.23 -1.10
N LYS A 121 17.95 5.76 0.10
CA LYS A 121 17.15 5.11 1.14
C LYS A 121 15.67 5.22 0.83
N GLY A 122 14.92 4.25 1.34
CA GLY A 122 13.48 4.27 1.31
C GLY A 122 12.87 5.17 2.39
N MET A 123 11.57 5.21 2.40
CA MET A 123 10.81 6.05 3.34
C MET A 123 9.47 5.42 3.72
N VAL A 124 8.92 5.89 4.83
CA VAL A 124 7.51 5.75 5.17
C VAL A 124 6.86 7.11 5.00
N VAL A 125 5.76 7.17 4.26
CA VAL A 125 4.97 8.40 4.08
C VAL A 125 3.71 8.32 4.90
N LYS A 126 3.45 9.34 5.70
CA LYS A 126 2.21 9.53 6.46
C LYS A 126 1.20 10.30 5.62
N ILE A 127 -0.01 9.74 5.47
CA ILE A 127 -1.09 10.29 4.65
C ILE A 127 -2.32 10.48 5.53
N ASP A 128 -2.93 11.63 5.50
CA ASP A 128 -4.23 11.87 6.13
C ASP A 128 -5.33 11.12 5.36
N THR A 129 -6.08 10.25 6.05
CA THR A 129 -7.08 9.41 5.37
C THR A 129 -8.33 10.15 4.97
N ALA A 130 -8.61 11.32 5.53
CA ALA A 130 -9.77 12.14 5.17
C ALA A 130 -9.48 12.98 3.91
N THR A 131 -8.33 13.64 3.87
CA THR A 131 -7.95 14.58 2.79
C THR A 131 -7.18 13.93 1.65
N LEU A 132 -6.55 12.76 1.89
CA LEU A 132 -5.62 12.07 0.99
C LEU A 132 -4.30 12.85 0.76
N GLU A 133 -3.98 13.77 1.64
CA GLU A 133 -2.75 14.55 1.58
C GLU A 133 -1.59 13.84 2.30
N LYS A 134 -0.41 13.91 1.72
CA LYS A 134 0.83 13.49 2.38
C LYS A 134 1.22 14.55 3.41
N VAL A 135 1.28 14.18 4.67
CA VAL A 135 1.48 15.12 5.78
C VAL A 135 2.87 15.06 6.41
N ASP A 136 3.55 13.91 6.32
CA ASP A 136 4.94 13.79 6.81
C ASP A 136 5.66 12.61 6.13
N THR A 137 6.99 12.54 6.30
CA THR A 137 7.85 11.49 5.74
C THR A 137 8.95 11.14 6.72
N CYS A 138 9.18 9.83 6.92
CA CYS A 138 10.28 9.30 7.72
C CYS A 138 11.21 8.47 6.82
N ILE A 139 12.49 8.84 6.76
CA ILE A 139 13.52 8.06 6.04
C ILE A 139 13.85 6.81 6.85
N VAL A 140 13.92 5.67 6.16
CA VAL A 140 14.24 4.36 6.74
C VAL A 140 15.42 3.70 6.02
N GLY A 141 15.55 2.39 6.07
CA GLY A 141 16.59 1.67 5.33
C GLY A 141 16.31 1.57 3.83
N PHE A 142 17.08 0.69 3.18
CA PHE A 142 16.98 0.50 1.73
C PHE A 142 15.81 -0.41 1.35
N GLN A 143 15.10 -0.01 0.32
CA GLN A 143 14.02 -0.76 -0.30
C GLN A 143 13.07 -1.42 0.73
N PRO A 144 12.41 -0.59 1.57
CA PRO A 144 11.53 -1.09 2.63
C PRO A 144 10.30 -1.77 2.03
N ASP A 145 9.94 -2.92 2.59
CA ASP A 145 8.77 -3.67 2.18
C ASP A 145 7.64 -3.55 3.21
N ARG A 146 7.35 -4.62 3.92
CA ARG A 146 6.22 -4.66 4.86
C ARG A 146 6.45 -3.79 6.08
N LEU A 147 5.35 -3.28 6.59
CA LEU A 147 5.30 -2.56 7.86
C LEU A 147 4.11 -3.06 8.68
N ASP A 148 4.24 -2.92 9.98
CA ASP A 148 3.15 -3.15 10.92
C ASP A 148 3.23 -2.16 12.10
N ILE A 149 2.12 -2.00 12.82
CA ILE A 149 1.99 -1.02 13.89
C ILE A 149 1.63 -1.73 15.20
N ALA A 150 2.44 -1.52 16.22
CA ALA A 150 2.20 -2.05 17.55
C ALA A 150 2.77 -1.11 18.63
N ASN A 151 2.07 -1.00 19.75
CA ASN A 151 2.55 -0.28 20.95
C ASN A 151 3.08 1.13 20.67
N GLY A 152 2.36 1.90 19.83
CA GLY A 152 2.74 3.28 19.49
C GLY A 152 3.95 3.39 18.54
N LYS A 153 4.33 2.33 17.86
CA LYS A 153 5.47 2.29 16.95
C LYS A 153 5.12 1.63 15.62
N ILE A 154 5.82 2.04 14.56
CA ILE A 154 5.79 1.38 13.25
C ILE A 154 7.07 0.58 13.09
N PHE A 155 6.95 -0.69 12.77
CA PHE A 155 8.06 -1.59 12.45
C PHE A 155 8.11 -1.77 10.93
N VAL A 156 9.26 -1.45 10.33
CA VAL A 156 9.45 -1.46 8.88
C VAL A 156 10.57 -2.40 8.51
N ALA A 157 10.27 -3.43 7.72
CA ALA A 157 11.27 -4.35 7.20
C ALA A 157 12.07 -3.69 6.06
N ASN A 158 13.35 -3.44 6.28
CA ASN A 158 14.27 -2.96 5.26
C ASN A 158 14.94 -4.19 4.61
N SER A 159 14.41 -4.62 3.49
CA SER A 159 14.85 -5.87 2.84
C SER A 159 16.02 -5.68 1.88
N GLY A 160 16.26 -4.44 1.44
CA GLY A 160 17.17 -4.19 0.32
C GLY A 160 16.68 -4.77 -1.00
N GLY A 161 15.49 -5.36 -1.03
CA GLY A 161 14.72 -5.82 -2.19
C GLY A 161 15.52 -6.39 -3.36
N TYR A 162 15.97 -5.52 -4.24
CA TYR A 162 16.69 -5.86 -5.49
C TYR A 162 18.23 -5.66 -5.41
N MET A 163 18.77 -5.40 -4.21
CA MET A 163 20.19 -5.07 -4.03
C MET A 163 21.11 -6.30 -3.91
N PHE A 164 20.84 -7.35 -4.69
CA PHE A 164 21.68 -8.55 -4.69
C PHE A 164 23.16 -8.24 -5.05
N PRO A 165 24.15 -8.78 -4.35
CA PRO A 165 24.08 -9.63 -3.16
C PRO A 165 24.00 -8.87 -1.82
N ASN A 166 23.96 -7.53 -1.83
CA ASN A 166 24.08 -6.66 -0.67
C ASN A 166 22.70 -6.27 -0.13
N TYR A 167 21.88 -7.26 0.21
CA TYR A 167 20.58 -7.00 0.83
C TYR A 167 20.73 -6.28 2.17
N GLU A 168 19.72 -5.44 2.53
CA GLU A 168 19.56 -4.99 3.89
C GLU A 168 18.67 -6.00 4.65
N ASN A 169 18.95 -6.21 5.94
CA ASN A 169 18.25 -7.16 6.80
C ASN A 169 17.94 -6.54 8.16
N THR A 170 17.48 -5.30 8.14
CA THR A 170 17.19 -4.52 9.35
C THR A 170 15.70 -4.21 9.48
N VAL A 171 15.29 -3.85 10.70
CA VAL A 171 13.95 -3.32 10.97
C VAL A 171 14.07 -1.90 11.52
N SER A 172 13.54 -0.92 10.80
CA SER A 172 13.39 0.45 11.32
C SER A 172 12.21 0.50 12.28
N VAL A 173 12.42 1.12 13.45
CA VAL A 173 11.39 1.37 14.45
C VAL A 173 11.11 2.86 14.49
N ILE A 174 9.90 3.26 14.08
CA ILE A 174 9.47 4.65 14.03
C ILE A 174 8.49 4.90 15.19
N ASP A 175 8.74 5.92 15.98
CA ASP A 175 7.80 6.39 16.99
C ASP A 175 6.62 7.10 16.32
N LEU A 176 5.38 6.69 16.61
CA LEU A 176 4.18 7.24 15.98
C LEU A 176 3.89 8.70 16.36
N ALA A 177 4.26 9.11 17.59
CA ALA A 177 3.95 10.46 18.08
C ALA A 177 4.86 11.50 17.42
N THR A 178 6.15 11.19 17.28
CA THR A 178 7.15 12.08 16.66
C THR A 178 7.32 11.88 15.18
N PHE A 179 6.92 10.72 14.69
CA PHE A 179 7.14 10.21 13.33
C PHE A 179 8.61 10.26 12.91
N ARG A 180 9.49 9.79 13.80
CA ARG A 180 10.95 9.69 13.56
C ARG A 180 11.44 8.28 13.87
N GLU A 181 12.42 7.82 13.09
CA GLU A 181 13.12 6.57 13.39
C GLU A 181 13.91 6.76 14.70
N GLU A 182 13.56 5.97 15.72
CA GLU A 182 14.23 6.01 17.02
C GLU A 182 15.27 4.91 17.19
N MET A 183 15.11 3.83 16.45
CA MET A 183 15.99 2.65 16.54
C MET A 183 15.97 1.88 15.21
N ARG A 184 17.06 1.20 14.96
CA ARG A 184 17.16 0.19 13.89
C ARG A 184 17.66 -1.12 14.46
N ILE A 185 16.89 -2.16 14.32
CA ILE A 185 17.20 -3.52 14.76
C ILE A 185 17.92 -4.22 13.60
N PRO A 186 19.11 -4.82 13.84
CA PRO A 186 19.86 -5.56 12.84
C PRO A 186 19.24 -6.92 12.52
#